data_1f2ece2a6af2235c9328979170731e63
#
_entry.id   1f2ece2a6af2235c9328979170731e63
#
_cell.length_a   1.000
_cell.length_b   1.000
_cell.length_c   1.000
_cell.angle_alpha   90.00
_cell.angle_beta   90.00
_cell.angle_gamma   90.00
#
_symmetry.space_group_name_H-M   'P 1'
#
loop_
_entity.id
_entity.type
_entity.pdbx_description
1 polymer ?
#
loop_
_entity_poly.entity_id
_entity_poly.type
_entity_poly.pdbx_seq_one_letter_code
_entity_poly.pdbx_strand_id
1 'polypeptide(L)'
;MQHEFPESDWKTFGELRLVALERFCKRVLDEVPRFPLETERSYHQRYLELFRWLGERNDELAKAFDDPRRSQMLWQLAAIYAYGLLKPDEFARFTPHTRERVQVLAQEAGWRAAQQGDDADEP
;
A
#
# COMPACT_ATOMS: atom_id res chain seq x y z
N MET A 1 1.72 28.53 9.03
CA MET A 1 2.26 27.21 8.75
C MET A 1 1.94 26.77 7.35
N GLN A 2 2.95 26.41 6.62
CA GLN A 2 2.78 25.98 5.24
C GLN A 2 2.68 24.49 5.12
N HIS A 3 1.73 24.05 4.33
CA HIS A 3 1.62 22.65 3.99
C HIS A 3 2.50 22.34 2.79
N GLU A 4 3.06 21.14 2.75
CA GLU A 4 3.85 20.71 1.61
C GLU A 4 3.01 20.47 0.37
N PHE A 5 1.70 20.49 0.52
CA PHE A 5 0.79 20.17 -0.57
C PHE A 5 -0.48 21.01 -0.44
N PRO A 6 -1.18 21.22 -1.56
CA PRO A 6 -2.43 21.98 -1.54
C PRO A 6 -3.54 21.23 -0.79
N GLU A 7 -4.51 21.99 -0.31
CA GLU A 7 -5.66 21.42 0.35
C GLU A 7 -6.42 20.45 -0.56
N SER A 8 -6.42 20.72 -1.86
CA SER A 8 -7.07 19.80 -2.80
C SER A 8 -6.45 18.43 -2.80
N ASP A 9 -5.14 18.34 -2.61
CA ASP A 9 -4.47 17.05 -2.54
C ASP A 9 -4.86 16.28 -1.30
N TRP A 10 -5.04 16.98 -0.18
CA TRP A 10 -5.50 16.34 1.05
C TRP A 10 -6.89 15.73 0.85
N LYS A 11 -7.75 16.47 0.18
CA LYS A 11 -9.10 15.99 -0.11
C LYS A 11 -9.07 14.76 -1.04
N THR A 12 -8.26 14.83 -2.08
CA THR A 12 -8.11 13.71 -2.99
C THR A 12 -7.56 12.48 -2.27
N PHE A 13 -6.60 12.69 -1.39
CA PHE A 13 -6.05 11.61 -0.59
C PHE A 13 -7.15 10.94 0.24
N GLY A 14 -8.01 11.72 0.87
CA GLY A 14 -9.09 11.16 1.68
C GLY A 14 -10.01 10.27 0.89
N GLU A 15 -10.29 10.64 -0.36
CA GLU A 15 -11.15 9.84 -1.22
C GLU A 15 -10.45 8.57 -1.69
N LEU A 16 -9.23 8.70 -2.17
CA LEU A 16 -8.52 7.57 -2.75
C LEU A 16 -8.01 6.61 -1.69
N ARG A 17 -7.77 7.10 -0.48
CA ARG A 17 -7.34 6.25 0.61
C ARG A 17 -8.31 5.11 0.86
N LEU A 18 -9.60 5.42 0.84
CA LEU A 18 -10.62 4.40 1.08
C LEU A 18 -10.65 3.36 -0.05
N VAL A 19 -10.48 3.82 -1.28
CA VAL A 19 -10.41 2.92 -2.42
C VAL A 19 -9.18 2.01 -2.30
N ALA A 20 -8.05 2.61 -1.97
CA ALA A 20 -6.80 1.87 -1.84
C ALA A 20 -6.88 0.84 -0.72
N LEU A 21 -7.51 1.20 0.39
CA LEU A 21 -7.67 0.28 1.51
C LEU A 21 -8.45 -0.95 1.09
N GLU A 22 -9.55 -0.75 0.37
CA GLU A 22 -10.33 -1.88 -0.12
C GLU A 22 -9.52 -2.75 -1.07
N ARG A 23 -8.73 -2.14 -1.92
CA ARG A 23 -7.89 -2.89 -2.84
C ARG A 23 -6.84 -3.70 -2.11
N PHE A 24 -6.24 -3.12 -1.08
CA PHE A 24 -5.26 -3.83 -0.28
C PHE A 24 -5.88 -5.05 0.38
N CYS A 25 -7.02 -4.87 1.02
CA CYS A 25 -7.69 -5.96 1.72
C CYS A 25 -8.14 -7.05 0.76
N LYS A 26 -8.63 -6.66 -0.41
CA LYS A 26 -9.03 -7.63 -1.41
C LYS A 26 -7.82 -8.45 -1.87
N ARG A 27 -6.69 -7.78 -2.10
CA ARG A 27 -5.48 -8.47 -2.53
C ARG A 27 -5.05 -9.51 -1.49
N VAL A 28 -5.08 -9.12 -0.21
CA VAL A 28 -4.72 -10.04 0.85
C VAL A 28 -5.67 -11.23 0.89
N LEU A 29 -6.98 -10.96 0.83
CA LEU A 29 -7.96 -12.03 0.89
C LEU A 29 -7.86 -12.96 -0.31
N ASP A 30 -7.52 -12.43 -1.48
CA ASP A 30 -7.33 -13.25 -2.67
C ASP A 30 -6.12 -14.17 -2.54
N GLU A 31 -5.14 -13.78 -1.75
CA GLU A 31 -3.94 -14.57 -1.59
C GLU A 31 -4.07 -15.67 -0.55
N VAL A 32 -5.00 -15.54 0.38
CA VAL A 32 -5.14 -16.53 1.44
C VAL A 32 -5.36 -17.95 0.90
N PRO A 33 -6.25 -18.18 -0.05
CA PRO A 33 -6.45 -19.53 -0.58
C PRO A 33 -5.24 -20.07 -1.34
N ARG A 34 -4.38 -19.17 -1.80
CA ARG A 34 -3.17 -19.56 -2.54
C ARG A 34 -1.96 -19.69 -1.65
N PHE A 35 -2.14 -19.46 -0.35
CA PHE A 35 -1.04 -19.58 0.57
C PHE A 35 -0.51 -21.01 0.50
N PRO A 36 0.81 -21.19 0.35
CA PRO A 36 1.36 -22.53 0.14
C PRO A 36 0.99 -23.47 1.28
N LEU A 37 0.30 -24.53 0.94
CA LEU A 37 -0.07 -25.56 1.90
C LEU A 37 0.85 -26.73 1.66
N GLU A 38 2.02 -26.71 2.30
CA GLU A 38 2.92 -27.82 2.22
C GLU A 38 2.37 -28.97 3.04
N THR A 39 1.97 -30.02 2.36
CA THR A 39 1.30 -31.13 3.01
C THR A 39 2.19 -31.87 3.98
N GLU A 40 3.51 -31.72 3.84
CA GLU A 40 4.44 -32.37 4.75
C GLU A 40 4.54 -31.68 6.09
N ARG A 41 4.02 -30.48 6.20
CA ARG A 41 4.08 -29.75 7.45
C ARG A 41 2.84 -30.07 8.27
N SER A 42 3.00 -30.03 9.60
CA SER A 42 1.86 -30.23 10.47
C SER A 42 0.85 -29.11 10.33
N TYR A 43 -0.38 -29.36 10.72
CA TYR A 43 -1.41 -28.32 10.71
C TYR A 43 -0.99 -27.14 11.57
N HIS A 44 -0.35 -27.39 12.70
CA HIS A 44 0.10 -26.33 13.57
C HIS A 44 1.15 -25.45 12.88
N GLN A 45 2.10 -26.06 12.20
CA GLN A 45 3.11 -25.31 11.47
C GLN A 45 2.49 -24.47 10.36
N ARG A 46 1.52 -25.02 9.65
CA ARG A 46 0.84 -24.30 8.58
C ARG A 46 0.05 -23.13 9.12
N TYR A 47 -0.60 -23.34 10.27
CA TYR A 47 -1.33 -22.27 10.93
C TYR A 47 -0.39 -21.14 11.34
N LEU A 48 0.75 -21.47 11.92
CA LEU A 48 1.70 -20.44 12.36
C LEU A 48 2.27 -19.66 11.19
N GLU A 49 2.50 -20.32 10.07
CA GLU A 49 3.00 -19.63 8.88
C GLU A 49 1.97 -18.67 8.33
N LEU A 50 0.72 -19.09 8.29
CA LEU A 50 -0.33 -18.20 7.84
C LEU A 50 -0.48 -17.01 8.78
N PHE A 51 -0.43 -17.27 10.06
CA PHE A 51 -0.54 -16.21 11.06
C PHE A 51 0.58 -15.19 10.89
N ARG A 52 1.80 -15.67 10.68
CA ARG A 52 2.94 -14.76 10.47
C ARG A 52 2.77 -13.94 9.21
N TRP A 53 2.36 -14.59 8.15
CA TRP A 53 2.15 -13.89 6.87
C TRP A 53 1.09 -12.81 7.00
N LEU A 54 -0.02 -13.13 7.65
CA LEU A 54 -1.07 -12.13 7.88
C LEU A 54 -0.56 -10.98 8.75
N GLY A 55 0.28 -11.29 9.73
CA GLY A 55 0.88 -10.26 10.57
C GLY A 55 1.71 -9.28 9.77
N GLU A 56 2.48 -9.78 8.81
CA GLU A 56 3.28 -8.93 7.94
C GLU A 56 2.40 -8.05 7.07
N ARG A 57 1.32 -8.63 6.53
CA ARG A 57 0.37 -7.84 5.74
C ARG A 57 -0.30 -6.77 6.61
N ASN A 58 -0.58 -7.11 7.85
CA ASN A 58 -1.20 -6.16 8.76
C ASN A 58 -0.26 -5.00 9.11
N ASP A 59 1.03 -5.29 9.22
CA ASP A 59 2.01 -4.22 9.43
C ASP A 59 2.07 -3.27 8.25
N GLU A 60 1.98 -3.80 7.05
CA GLU A 60 1.94 -2.97 5.84
C GLU A 60 0.69 -2.12 5.80
N LEU A 61 -0.44 -2.71 6.20
CA LEU A 61 -1.69 -1.97 6.24
C LEU A 61 -1.62 -0.82 7.24
N ALA A 62 -1.07 -1.09 8.41
CA ALA A 62 -0.95 -0.07 9.45
C ALA A 62 -0.09 1.09 8.97
N LYS A 63 1.02 0.79 8.32
CA LYS A 63 1.94 1.82 7.84
C LYS A 63 1.27 2.74 6.83
N ALA A 64 0.46 2.19 5.96
CA ALA A 64 -0.14 2.97 4.88
C ALA A 64 -1.46 3.63 5.27
N PHE A 65 -2.17 3.06 6.22
CA PHE A 65 -3.56 3.47 6.43
C PHE A 65 -3.93 3.92 7.85
N ASP A 66 -3.12 3.57 8.86
CA ASP A 66 -3.48 3.92 10.22
C ASP A 66 -3.25 5.41 10.48
N ASP A 67 -4.15 5.99 11.27
CA ASP A 67 -4.00 7.34 11.80
C ASP A 67 -3.71 8.39 10.71
N PRO A 68 -4.63 8.53 9.75
CA PRO A 68 -4.40 9.47 8.65
C PRO A 68 -4.44 10.91 9.13
N ARG A 69 -3.34 11.64 8.92
CA ARG A 69 -3.20 13.04 9.27
C ARG A 69 -2.49 13.76 8.14
N ARG A 70 -2.69 15.06 8.08
CA ARG A 70 -2.01 15.86 7.06
C ARG A 70 -0.50 15.72 7.13
N SER A 71 0.04 15.65 8.33
CA SER A 71 1.48 15.52 8.50
C SER A 71 2.02 14.18 8.02
N GLN A 72 1.14 13.18 7.86
CA GLN A 72 1.53 11.86 7.41
C GLN A 72 1.10 11.58 5.98
N MET A 73 0.40 12.50 5.34
CA MET A 73 -0.21 12.22 4.03
C MET A 73 0.81 11.81 2.98
N LEU A 74 1.88 12.57 2.84
CA LEU A 74 2.86 12.26 1.80
C LEU A 74 3.49 10.90 2.04
N TRP A 75 3.79 10.58 3.29
CA TRP A 75 4.39 9.31 3.64
C TRP A 75 3.44 8.15 3.37
N GLN A 76 2.19 8.29 3.79
CA GLN A 76 1.19 7.23 3.57
C GLN A 76 0.84 7.10 2.10
N LEU A 77 0.73 8.21 1.40
CA LEU A 77 0.46 8.18 -0.03
C LEU A 77 1.60 7.49 -0.78
N ALA A 78 2.84 7.71 -0.32
CA ALA A 78 3.98 7.05 -0.91
C ALA A 78 3.90 5.53 -0.72
N ALA A 79 3.46 5.08 0.45
CA ALA A 79 3.28 3.65 0.68
C ALA A 79 2.19 3.08 -0.20
N ILE A 80 1.06 3.77 -0.28
CA ILE A 80 -0.06 3.35 -1.12
C ILE A 80 0.37 3.27 -2.59
N TYR A 81 1.11 4.27 -3.03
CA TYR A 81 1.63 4.30 -4.39
C TYR A 81 2.58 3.12 -4.63
N ALA A 82 3.51 2.89 -3.70
CA ALA A 82 4.49 1.83 -3.85
C ALA A 82 3.87 0.45 -3.81
N TYR A 83 2.78 0.29 -3.07
CA TYR A 83 2.08 -0.98 -3.01
C TYR A 83 1.26 -1.25 -4.27
N GLY A 84 1.22 -0.30 -5.21
CA GLY A 84 0.51 -0.49 -6.47
C GLY A 84 -1.00 -0.44 -6.32
N LEU A 85 -1.48 0.39 -5.41
CA LEU A 85 -2.91 0.43 -5.10
C LEU A 85 -3.66 1.55 -5.81
N LEU A 86 -2.97 2.35 -6.59
CA LEU A 86 -3.59 3.46 -7.33
C LEU A 86 -3.42 3.25 -8.82
N LYS A 87 -4.48 3.51 -9.56
CA LYS A 87 -4.39 3.53 -11.01
C LYS A 87 -3.71 4.82 -11.46
N PRO A 88 -3.10 4.82 -12.65
CA PRO A 88 -2.42 6.03 -13.13
C PRO A 88 -3.29 7.26 -13.17
N ASP A 89 -4.55 7.11 -13.59
CA ASP A 89 -5.46 8.27 -13.66
C ASP A 89 -5.83 8.77 -12.27
N GLU A 90 -5.86 7.89 -11.29
CA GLU A 90 -6.12 8.29 -9.92
C GLU A 90 -4.94 9.05 -9.34
N PHE A 91 -3.73 8.56 -9.55
CA PHE A 91 -2.53 9.25 -9.07
C PHE A 91 -2.37 10.60 -9.76
N ALA A 92 -2.79 10.68 -11.01
CA ALA A 92 -2.70 11.93 -11.78
C ALA A 92 -3.59 13.04 -11.20
N ARG A 93 -4.52 12.71 -10.33
CA ARG A 93 -5.37 13.72 -9.69
C ARG A 93 -4.63 14.58 -8.68
N PHE A 94 -3.47 14.13 -8.21
CA PHE A 94 -2.65 14.94 -7.32
C PHE A 94 -1.85 15.95 -8.12
N THR A 95 -1.49 17.07 -7.49
CA THR A 95 -0.69 18.08 -8.17
C THR A 95 0.70 17.52 -8.51
N PRO A 96 1.35 18.10 -9.52
CA PRO A 96 2.66 17.60 -9.95
C PRO A 96 3.70 17.59 -8.82
N HIS A 97 3.72 18.63 -7.99
CA HIS A 97 4.67 18.70 -6.89
C HIS A 97 4.45 17.53 -5.91
N THR A 98 3.19 17.27 -5.59
CA THR A 98 2.87 16.17 -4.67
C THR A 98 3.28 14.82 -5.28
N ARG A 99 2.98 14.63 -6.57
CA ARG A 99 3.36 13.38 -7.24
C ARG A 99 4.86 13.17 -7.21
N GLU A 100 5.62 14.23 -7.45
CA GLU A 100 7.06 14.12 -7.44
C GLU A 100 7.57 13.75 -6.05
N ARG A 101 7.05 14.42 -5.02
CA ARG A 101 7.44 14.12 -3.65
C ARG A 101 7.12 12.67 -3.27
N VAL A 102 5.95 12.20 -3.68
CA VAL A 102 5.53 10.83 -3.40
C VAL A 102 6.49 9.83 -4.04
N GLN A 103 6.84 10.07 -5.29
CA GLN A 103 7.74 9.16 -5.99
C GLN A 103 9.12 9.12 -5.36
N VAL A 104 9.62 10.27 -4.93
CA VAL A 104 10.91 10.33 -4.26
C VAL A 104 10.87 9.58 -2.93
N LEU A 105 9.83 9.80 -2.14
CA LEU A 105 9.70 9.13 -0.85
C LEU A 105 9.60 7.62 -1.00
N ALA A 106 8.83 7.17 -1.98
CA ALA A 106 8.68 5.73 -2.22
C ALA A 106 10.02 5.11 -2.59
N GLN A 107 10.80 5.81 -3.39
CA GLN A 107 12.11 5.33 -3.81
C GLN A 107 13.08 5.29 -2.65
N GLU A 108 13.10 6.35 -1.84
CA GLU A 108 14.01 6.43 -0.70
C GLU A 108 13.71 5.36 0.34
N ALA A 109 12.43 5.01 0.49
CA ALA A 109 12.04 4.00 1.45
C ALA A 109 12.25 2.58 0.95
N GLY A 110 12.67 2.42 -0.29
CA GLY A 110 12.90 1.09 -0.85
C GLY A 110 11.64 0.34 -1.21
N TRP A 111 10.52 1.03 -1.30
CA TRP A 111 9.25 0.38 -1.63
C TRP A 111 9.12 -0.01 -3.09
N ARG A 112 10.01 0.47 -3.91
CA ARG A 112 9.96 0.28 -5.34
C ARG A 112 9.98 -1.19 -5.75
N ALA A 113 10.66 -2.02 -4.98
CA ALA A 113 10.75 -3.44 -5.29
C ALA A 113 9.38 -4.12 -5.24
N ALA A 114 8.56 -3.75 -4.27
CA ALA A 114 7.22 -4.33 -4.15
C ALA A 114 6.36 -3.96 -5.35
N GLN A 115 6.47 -2.72 -5.79
CA GLN A 115 5.70 -2.27 -6.94
C GLN A 115 6.13 -2.99 -8.21
N GLN A 116 7.44 -3.20 -8.35
CA GLN A 116 7.94 -3.91 -9.53
C GLN A 116 7.47 -5.35 -9.57
N GLY A 117 7.36 -5.97 -8.41
CA GLY A 117 6.84 -7.31 -8.35
C GLY A 117 5.41 -7.38 -8.85
N ASP A 118 4.60 -6.40 -8.47
CA ASP A 118 3.23 -6.33 -8.94
C ASP A 118 3.17 -6.11 -10.44
N ASP A 119 4.04 -5.24 -10.94
CA ASP A 119 4.07 -4.96 -12.37
C ASP A 119 4.41 -6.20 -13.17
N ALA A 120 5.29 -7.02 -12.64
CA ALA A 120 5.69 -8.25 -13.33
C ALA A 120 4.52 -9.22 -13.48
N ASP A 121 3.55 -9.13 -12.59
CA ASP A 121 2.38 -10.01 -12.62
C ASP A 121 1.26 -9.46 -13.49
N GLU A 122 1.39 -8.22 -13.93
CA GLU A 122 0.37 -7.62 -14.76
C GLU A 122 0.48 -8.12 -16.19
N PRO A 123 -0.64 -8.58 -16.76
CA PRO A 123 -0.61 -9.03 -18.15
C PRO A 123 -0.43 -7.88 -19.12
#